data_a403611eaf452412058ecf07e468810c
#
_entry.id   a403611eaf452412058ecf07e468810c
#
_cell.length_a   1.000
_cell.length_b   1.000
_cell.length_c   1.000
_cell.angle_alpha   90.00
_cell.angle_beta   90.00
_cell.angle_gamma   90.00
#
_symmetry.space_group_name_H-M   'P 1'
#
loop_
_entity.id
_entity.type
_entity.pdbx_description
1 polymer ?
#
loop_
_entity_poly.entity_id
_entity_poly.type
_entity_poly.pdbx_seq_one_letter_code
_entity_poly.pdbx_strand_id
1 'polypeptide(L)'
;MTLATHLTLEIVTPDQAVVREAVDEIQIPGSEGYLGVLPGHTPLLTSLQVGELWFRQGDDTSYVSVAFGFAEIRPDRVTILAQIAERAEDIDTDRAQEAERRARERLAKSVEDVDFERARTAELKSLVRLRVASKIEMRSV
;
A
#
# COMPACT_ATOMS: atom_id res chain seq x y z
N MET A 1 4.06 -31.49 -11.68
CA MET A 1 3.54 -30.27 -10.98
C MET A 1 4.04 -29.05 -11.73
N THR A 2 3.12 -28.22 -12.20
CA THR A 2 3.47 -27.00 -12.93
C THR A 2 3.68 -25.86 -11.92
N LEU A 3 4.87 -25.23 -11.94
CA LEU A 3 5.13 -24.05 -11.14
C LEU A 3 4.41 -22.86 -11.74
N ALA A 4 3.85 -22.01 -10.89
CA ALA A 4 3.24 -20.77 -11.33
C ALA A 4 4.30 -19.88 -11.97
N THR A 5 3.99 -19.28 -13.12
CA THR A 5 4.91 -18.40 -13.86
C THR A 5 4.61 -16.92 -13.60
N HIS A 6 3.42 -16.61 -13.10
CA HIS A 6 3.02 -15.25 -12.73
C HIS A 6 1.95 -15.32 -11.65
N LEU A 7 1.72 -14.16 -11.04
CA LEU A 7 0.75 -13.99 -9.97
C LEU A 7 -0.46 -13.22 -10.48
N THR A 8 -1.64 -13.57 -9.98
CA THR A 8 -2.81 -12.69 -10.10
C THR A 8 -2.86 -11.85 -8.83
N LEU A 9 -2.74 -10.52 -9.00
CA LEU A 9 -2.86 -9.57 -7.89
C LEU A 9 -4.24 -8.97 -7.87
N GLU A 10 -4.89 -9.04 -6.72
CA GLU A 10 -6.16 -8.36 -6.48
C GLU A 10 -6.06 -7.52 -5.22
N ILE A 11 -6.34 -6.23 -5.34
CA ILE A 11 -6.39 -5.29 -4.20
C ILE A 11 -7.82 -4.76 -4.11
N VAL A 12 -8.46 -5.02 -2.98
CA VAL A 12 -9.87 -4.69 -2.75
C VAL A 12 -9.98 -3.89 -1.45
N THR A 13 -10.82 -2.86 -1.48
CA THR A 13 -11.27 -2.13 -0.29
C THR A 13 -12.76 -2.38 -0.09
N PRO A 14 -13.35 -1.95 1.04
CA PRO A 14 -14.80 -2.07 1.22
C PRO A 14 -15.62 -1.39 0.11
N ASP A 15 -15.05 -0.38 -0.55
CA ASP A 15 -15.78 0.40 -1.54
C ASP A 15 -15.61 -0.09 -2.97
N GLN A 16 -14.46 -0.67 -3.32
CA GLN A 16 -14.16 -1.03 -4.71
C GLN A 16 -12.97 -1.97 -4.86
N ALA A 17 -12.86 -2.56 -6.04
CA ALA A 17 -11.65 -3.24 -6.48
C ALA A 17 -10.69 -2.18 -7.05
N VAL A 18 -9.50 -2.07 -6.49
CA VAL A 18 -8.50 -1.07 -6.85
C VAL A 18 -7.56 -1.60 -7.93
N VAL A 19 -7.14 -2.86 -7.81
CA VAL A 19 -6.25 -3.54 -8.75
C VAL A 19 -6.77 -4.95 -8.99
N ARG A 20 -6.70 -5.40 -10.25
CA ARG A 20 -6.90 -6.80 -10.62
C ARG A 20 -6.09 -7.05 -11.87
N GLU A 21 -4.87 -7.56 -11.70
CA GLU A 21 -3.91 -7.69 -12.80
C GLU A 21 -3.01 -8.90 -12.63
N ALA A 22 -2.49 -9.41 -13.76
CA ALA A 22 -1.41 -10.40 -13.76
C ALA A 22 -0.09 -9.66 -13.57
N VAL A 23 0.71 -10.09 -12.62
CA VAL A 23 1.95 -9.43 -12.25
C VAL A 23 3.10 -10.43 -12.10
N ASP A 24 4.33 -9.94 -12.14
CA ASP A 24 5.53 -10.78 -12.03
C ASP A 24 6.11 -10.77 -10.62
N GLU A 25 5.92 -9.69 -9.88
CA GLU A 25 6.50 -9.50 -8.55
C GLU A 25 5.70 -8.47 -7.78
N ILE A 26 5.59 -8.66 -6.46
CA ILE A 26 4.88 -7.72 -5.57
C ILE A 26 5.71 -7.50 -4.32
N GLN A 27 5.76 -6.25 -3.83
CA GLN A 27 6.25 -5.94 -2.50
C GLN A 27 5.09 -5.44 -1.65
N ILE A 28 4.90 -6.04 -0.48
CA ILE A 28 3.75 -5.81 0.40
C ILE A 28 4.23 -5.26 1.75
N PRO A 29 3.60 -4.18 2.28
CA PRO A 29 3.93 -3.67 3.62
C PRO A 29 3.21 -4.50 4.69
N GLY A 30 3.79 -5.64 5.06
CA GLY A 30 3.27 -6.46 6.15
C GLY A 30 3.52 -5.85 7.52
N SER A 31 2.74 -6.24 8.52
CA SER A 31 2.89 -5.73 9.89
C SER A 31 4.22 -6.12 10.53
N GLU A 32 4.81 -7.25 10.10
CA GLU A 32 6.11 -7.72 10.56
C GLU A 32 7.27 -7.21 9.69
N GLY A 33 6.99 -6.41 8.68
CA GLY A 33 7.97 -5.89 7.74
C GLY A 33 7.55 -6.09 6.30
N TYR A 34 8.29 -5.51 5.38
CA TYR A 34 8.02 -5.65 3.95
C TYR A 34 8.28 -7.07 3.47
N LEU A 35 7.37 -7.57 2.63
CA LEU A 35 7.44 -8.91 2.03
C LEU A 35 7.57 -8.80 0.52
N GLY A 36 8.59 -9.47 -0.04
CA GLY A 36 8.69 -9.66 -1.48
C GLY A 36 8.01 -10.97 -1.88
N VAL A 37 7.14 -10.92 -2.89
CA VAL A 37 6.38 -12.07 -3.35
C VAL A 37 6.64 -12.32 -4.82
N LEU A 38 7.09 -13.54 -5.13
CA LEU A 38 7.28 -14.04 -6.49
C LEU A 38 6.34 -15.22 -6.74
N PRO A 39 6.08 -15.58 -8.00
CA PRO A 39 5.29 -16.78 -8.30
C PRO A 39 5.86 -18.00 -7.57
N GLY A 40 5.00 -18.85 -7.03
CA GLY A 40 5.41 -20.02 -6.27
C GLY A 40 5.63 -19.76 -4.78
N HIS A 41 5.36 -18.55 -4.30
CA HIS A 41 5.54 -18.21 -2.90
C HIS A 41 4.74 -19.14 -1.98
N THR A 42 5.34 -19.51 -0.86
CA THR A 42 4.69 -20.32 0.17
C THR A 42 3.41 -19.61 0.66
N PRO A 43 2.29 -20.33 0.85
CA PRO A 43 1.06 -19.73 1.36
C PRO A 43 1.27 -19.02 2.69
N LEU A 44 0.76 -17.80 2.78
CA LEU A 44 0.91 -16.95 3.97
C LEU A 44 -0.28 -16.02 4.11
N LEU A 45 -0.73 -15.82 5.34
CA LEU A 45 -1.70 -14.80 5.69
C LEU A 45 -1.03 -13.83 6.66
N THR A 46 -1.04 -12.54 6.33
CA THR A 46 -0.41 -11.51 7.16
C THR A 46 -1.28 -10.26 7.23
N SER A 47 -1.18 -9.54 8.34
CA SER A 47 -1.79 -8.22 8.44
C SER A 47 -0.90 -7.17 7.77
N LEU A 48 -1.51 -6.05 7.41
CA LEU A 48 -0.85 -4.94 6.72
C LEU A 48 -0.66 -3.74 7.65
N GLN A 49 0.43 -3.04 7.46
CA GLN A 49 0.65 -1.73 8.07
C GLN A 49 0.32 -0.62 7.06
N VAL A 50 0.50 0.62 7.45
CA VAL A 50 0.46 1.75 6.53
C VAL A 50 1.77 1.75 5.76
N GLY A 51 1.70 1.66 4.43
CA GLY A 51 2.93 1.60 3.65
C GLY A 51 2.70 1.62 2.15
N GLU A 52 3.80 1.51 1.44
CA GLU A 52 3.85 1.49 -0.01
C GLU A 52 3.85 0.04 -0.49
N LEU A 53 2.87 -0.30 -1.33
CA LEU A 53 2.85 -1.55 -2.07
C LEU A 53 3.28 -1.24 -3.50
N TRP A 54 4.15 -2.06 -4.08
CA TRP A 54 4.41 -1.96 -5.51
C TRP A 54 4.32 -3.34 -6.17
N PHE A 55 4.00 -3.32 -7.45
CA PHE A 55 4.00 -4.53 -8.26
C PHE A 55 4.59 -4.24 -9.64
N ARG A 56 5.20 -5.25 -10.21
CA ARG A 56 5.91 -5.17 -11.48
C ARG A 56 5.25 -6.06 -12.53
N GLN A 57 5.13 -5.51 -13.73
CA GLN A 57 4.67 -6.20 -14.94
C GLN A 57 5.72 -5.94 -16.02
N GLY A 58 6.57 -6.94 -16.32
CA GLY A 58 7.70 -6.72 -17.21
C GLY A 58 8.64 -5.65 -16.65
N ASP A 59 8.82 -4.57 -17.38
CA ASP A 59 9.67 -3.43 -16.98
C ASP A 59 8.89 -2.33 -16.24
N ASP A 60 7.56 -2.46 -16.14
CA ASP A 60 6.71 -1.46 -15.53
C ASP A 60 6.43 -1.76 -14.07
N THR A 61 6.72 -0.79 -13.21
CA THR A 61 6.40 -0.86 -11.79
C THR A 61 5.30 0.14 -11.45
N SER A 62 4.28 -0.33 -10.75
CA SER A 62 3.15 0.48 -10.29
C SER A 62 3.15 0.54 -8.78
N TYR A 63 2.70 1.66 -8.23
CA TYR A 63 2.73 1.94 -6.79
C TYR A 63 1.34 2.20 -6.25
N VAL A 64 1.08 1.68 -5.05
CA VAL A 64 -0.21 1.82 -4.36
C VAL A 64 0.06 2.17 -2.90
N SER A 65 -0.64 3.18 -2.38
CA SER A 65 -0.62 3.50 -0.97
C SER A 65 -1.67 2.63 -0.28
N VAL A 66 -1.27 1.85 0.72
CA VAL A 66 -2.20 1.00 1.48
C VAL A 66 -2.13 1.32 2.97
N ALA A 67 -3.25 1.14 3.64
CA ALA A 67 -3.33 1.34 5.09
C ALA A 67 -4.21 0.25 5.69
N PHE A 68 -3.58 -0.62 6.48
CA PHE A 68 -4.22 -1.67 7.27
C PHE A 68 -5.02 -2.69 6.44
N GLY A 69 -5.30 -3.81 7.04
CA GLY A 69 -6.00 -4.92 6.43
C GLY A 69 -5.17 -6.18 6.44
N PHE A 70 -5.39 -7.04 5.44
CA PHE A 70 -4.74 -8.35 5.37
C PHE A 70 -4.30 -8.66 3.95
N ALA A 71 -3.25 -9.48 3.85
CA ALA A 71 -2.79 -10.05 2.60
C ALA A 71 -2.84 -11.57 2.69
N GLU A 72 -3.50 -12.20 1.73
CA GLU A 72 -3.46 -13.65 1.55
C GLU A 72 -2.56 -13.95 0.36
N ILE A 73 -1.49 -14.67 0.60
CA ILE A 73 -0.48 -15.01 -0.41
C ILE A 73 -0.59 -16.49 -0.72
N ARG A 74 -0.72 -16.81 -2.00
CA ARG A 74 -0.71 -18.17 -2.54
C ARG A 74 0.32 -18.27 -3.66
N PRO A 75 0.71 -19.48 -4.10
CA PRO A 75 1.71 -19.61 -5.16
C PRO A 75 1.38 -18.90 -6.47
N ASP A 76 0.08 -18.77 -6.80
CA ASP A 76 -0.40 -18.19 -8.06
C ASP A 76 -1.25 -16.93 -7.89
N ARG A 77 -1.54 -16.53 -6.66
CA ARG A 77 -2.49 -15.42 -6.39
C ARG A 77 -2.14 -14.70 -5.10
N VAL A 78 -2.26 -13.39 -5.14
CA VAL A 78 -2.16 -12.53 -3.96
C VAL A 78 -3.43 -11.69 -3.87
N THR A 79 -4.11 -11.77 -2.73
CA THR A 79 -5.30 -10.97 -2.45
C THR A 79 -5.00 -10.01 -1.30
N ILE A 80 -5.15 -8.74 -1.57
CA ILE A 80 -4.97 -7.67 -0.57
C ILE A 80 -6.35 -7.12 -0.22
N LEU A 81 -6.73 -7.28 1.05
CA LEU A 81 -7.97 -6.71 1.59
C LEU A 81 -7.58 -5.53 2.47
N ALA A 82 -7.50 -4.35 1.88
CA ALA A 82 -7.04 -3.14 2.57
C ALA A 82 -8.22 -2.30 3.05
N GLN A 83 -8.06 -1.65 4.18
CA GLN A 83 -9.05 -0.66 4.63
C GLN A 83 -9.04 0.55 3.70
N ILE A 84 -7.85 0.97 3.30
CA ILE A 84 -7.64 2.07 2.36
C ILE A 84 -6.58 1.64 1.36
N ALA A 85 -6.83 1.85 0.09
CA ALA A 85 -5.85 1.64 -0.97
C ALA A 85 -6.08 2.65 -2.08
N GLU A 86 -5.00 3.29 -2.53
CA GLU A 86 -5.04 4.26 -3.63
C GLU A 86 -3.86 4.03 -4.57
N ARG A 87 -4.15 3.93 -5.87
CA ARG A 87 -3.10 3.93 -6.89
C ARG A 87 -2.40 5.29 -6.89
N ALA A 88 -1.11 5.31 -7.23
CA ALA A 88 -0.34 6.55 -7.29
C ALA A 88 -1.03 7.61 -8.17
N GLU A 89 -1.60 7.19 -9.31
CA GLU A 89 -2.27 8.07 -10.27
C GLU A 89 -3.52 8.74 -9.69
N ASP A 90 -4.15 8.10 -8.71
CA ASP A 90 -5.44 8.54 -8.15
C ASP A 90 -5.30 9.37 -6.88
N ILE A 91 -4.07 9.54 -6.37
CA ILE A 91 -3.84 10.30 -5.14
C ILE A 91 -3.94 11.80 -5.39
N ASP A 92 -4.82 12.45 -4.64
CA ASP A 92 -4.93 13.90 -4.60
C ASP A 92 -3.82 14.45 -3.69
N THR A 93 -2.72 14.92 -4.30
CA THR A 93 -1.53 15.39 -3.59
C THR A 93 -1.80 16.61 -2.73
N ASP A 94 -2.63 17.56 -3.21
CA ASP A 94 -2.98 18.76 -2.44
C ASP A 94 -3.72 18.38 -1.15
N ARG A 95 -4.66 17.46 -1.26
CA ARG A 95 -5.42 16.96 -0.12
C ARG A 95 -4.53 16.18 0.85
N ALA A 96 -3.57 15.40 0.33
CA ALA A 96 -2.62 14.65 1.15
C ALA A 96 -1.69 15.60 1.91
N GLN A 97 -1.21 16.67 1.26
CA GLN A 97 -0.39 17.71 1.90
C GLN A 97 -1.16 18.42 3.01
N GLU A 98 -2.41 18.76 2.76
CA GLU A 98 -3.27 19.42 3.75
C GLU A 98 -3.52 18.50 4.96
N ALA A 99 -3.78 17.21 4.72
CA ALA A 99 -3.98 16.23 5.79
C ALA A 99 -2.71 16.04 6.63
N GLU A 100 -1.54 16.00 5.99
CA GLU A 100 -0.24 15.90 6.67
C GLU A 100 0.02 17.13 7.54
N ARG A 101 -0.26 18.33 7.04
CA ARG A 101 -0.12 19.57 7.80
C ARG A 101 -1.00 19.56 9.05
N ARG A 102 -2.27 19.16 8.90
CA ARG A 102 -3.21 19.09 10.03
C ARG A 102 -2.75 18.08 11.09
N ALA A 103 -2.25 16.92 10.65
CA ALA A 103 -1.76 15.89 11.57
C ALA A 103 -0.54 16.38 12.34
N ARG A 104 0.38 17.07 11.66
CA ARG A 104 1.58 17.63 12.27
C ARG A 104 1.22 18.69 13.32
N GLU A 105 0.25 19.55 13.04
CA GLU A 105 -0.24 20.55 13.99
C GLU A 105 -0.85 19.91 15.23
N ARG A 106 -1.63 18.84 15.05
CA ARG A 106 -2.22 18.08 16.15
C ARG A 106 -1.17 17.43 17.02
N LEU A 107 -0.13 16.84 16.41
CA LEU A 107 0.98 16.26 17.17
C LEU A 107 1.70 17.28 18.05
N ALA A 108 1.87 18.49 17.54
CA ALA A 108 2.52 19.57 18.28
C ALA A 108 1.70 20.07 19.50
N LYS A 109 0.36 19.89 19.45
CA LYS A 109 -0.56 20.40 20.48
C LYS A 109 -1.17 19.31 21.35
N SER A 110 -1.00 18.03 20.98
CA SER A 110 -1.65 16.92 21.66
C SER A 110 -1.04 16.69 23.05
N VAL A 111 -1.91 16.58 24.06
CA VAL A 111 -1.57 16.32 25.44
C VAL A 111 -2.02 14.92 25.86
N GLU A 112 -2.98 14.34 25.14
CA GLU A 112 -3.55 13.03 25.43
C GLU A 112 -2.99 11.96 24.47
N ASP A 113 -2.65 10.79 25.02
CA ASP A 113 -2.05 9.69 24.26
C ASP A 113 -2.91 9.22 23.08
N VAL A 114 -4.25 9.19 23.26
CA VAL A 114 -5.18 8.74 22.20
C VAL A 114 -5.17 9.70 21.02
N ASP A 115 -5.19 11.00 21.28
CA ASP A 115 -5.15 12.01 20.22
C ASP A 115 -3.79 12.05 19.53
N PHE A 116 -2.74 11.82 20.29
CA PHE A 116 -1.38 11.73 19.76
C PHE A 116 -1.25 10.56 18.77
N GLU A 117 -1.73 9.36 19.13
CA GLU A 117 -1.66 8.18 18.28
C GLU A 117 -2.49 8.35 17.00
N ARG A 118 -3.67 8.97 17.09
CA ARG A 118 -4.50 9.26 15.92
C ARG A 118 -3.80 10.22 14.97
N ALA A 119 -3.21 11.28 15.50
CA ALA A 119 -2.50 12.28 14.72
C ALA A 119 -1.26 11.68 14.06
N ARG A 120 -0.54 10.83 14.80
CA ARG A 120 0.64 10.13 14.27
C ARG A 120 0.28 9.19 13.12
N THR A 121 -0.81 8.43 13.26
CA THR A 121 -1.29 7.55 12.19
C THR A 121 -1.74 8.36 10.98
N ALA A 122 -2.44 9.47 11.18
CA ALA A 122 -2.86 10.36 10.10
C ALA A 122 -1.67 10.97 9.36
N GLU A 123 -0.63 11.37 10.09
CA GLU A 123 0.61 11.86 9.49
C GLU A 123 1.27 10.77 8.64
N LEU A 124 1.40 9.56 9.17
CA LEU A 124 2.01 8.44 8.46
C LEU A 124 1.26 8.12 7.17
N LYS A 125 -0.08 8.05 7.22
CA LYS A 125 -0.90 7.82 6.03
C LYS A 125 -0.66 8.88 4.97
N SER A 126 -0.60 10.15 5.37
CA SER A 126 -0.39 11.27 4.46
C SER A 126 1.01 11.23 3.84
N LEU A 127 2.03 10.93 4.63
CA LEU A 127 3.42 10.82 4.16
C LEU A 127 3.57 9.68 3.15
N VAL A 128 2.94 8.53 3.41
CA VAL A 128 2.97 7.39 2.47
C VAL A 128 2.26 7.76 1.17
N ARG A 129 1.10 8.41 1.24
CA ARG A 129 0.37 8.86 0.04
C ARG A 129 1.23 9.81 -0.79
N LEU A 130 1.89 10.79 -0.17
CA LEU A 130 2.76 11.72 -0.85
C LEU A 130 3.96 11.02 -1.50
N ARG A 131 4.56 10.07 -0.78
CA ARG A 131 5.68 9.28 -1.31
C ARG A 131 5.24 8.47 -2.53
N VAL A 132 4.11 7.80 -2.45
CA VAL A 132 3.57 6.99 -3.55
C VAL A 132 3.26 7.88 -4.75
N ALA A 133 2.60 9.02 -4.54
CA ALA A 133 2.27 9.95 -5.62
C ALA A 133 3.52 10.48 -6.32
N SER A 134 4.62 10.68 -5.59
CA SER A 134 5.88 11.18 -6.17
C SER A 134 6.51 10.20 -7.17
N LYS A 135 6.15 8.92 -7.12
CA LYS A 135 6.68 7.91 -8.05
C LYS A 135 6.25 8.16 -9.49
N ILE A 136 5.09 8.79 -9.70
CA ILE A 136 4.63 9.16 -11.04
C ILE A 136 5.55 10.23 -11.64
N GLU A 137 5.91 11.24 -10.87
CA GLU A 137 6.80 12.31 -11.32
C GLU A 137 8.17 11.77 -11.71
N MET A 138 8.68 10.78 -10.97
CA MET A 138 9.95 10.12 -11.26
C MET A 138 9.91 9.33 -12.57
N ARG A 139 8.74 8.80 -12.96
CA ARG A 139 8.57 8.01 -14.19
C ARG A 139 8.53 8.89 -15.45
N SER A 140 8.17 10.16 -15.31
CA SER A 140 8.03 11.07 -16.43
C SER A 140 9.32 11.81 -16.80
N VAL A 141 10.43 11.51 -16.13
CA VAL A 141 11.75 12.10 -16.38
C VAL A 141 12.60 11.23 -17.31
#